data_5f91f9a1d317bb8bd116cc18f3ff3ec1
#
_entry.id   5f91f9a1d317bb8bd116cc18f3ff3ec1
#
_cell.length_a   1.000
_cell.length_b   1.000
_cell.length_c   1.000
_cell.angle_alpha   90.00
_cell.angle_beta   90.00
_cell.angle_gamma   90.00
#
_symmetry.space_group_name_H-M   'P 1'
#
loop_
_entity.id
_entity.type
_entity.pdbx_description
1 polymer ?
#
loop_
_entity_poly.entity_id
_entity_poly.type
_entity_poly.pdbx_seq_one_letter_code
_entity_poly.pdbx_strand_id
1 'polypeptide(L)'
;MTRQPPRHHNNHPRRRLIESVAVLLIIGLIGYGVLHFAKGSQAQALNTTSTANNRTVTVSDGYQPPAKGPTIKGSFETLNGQKQTLSSYRGHALMVWFIAGGCASCAVSIPAVANQLHVLANDGITVLPMGLSGDFGPSNHALGKLEAFAKSAAGKAFHDTEWKWGMASAGLSHRYDAAGIPDYYLLVDSHGVITYQNTAPVATIKPLLRAAAKI
;
A
#
# COMPACT_ATOMS: atom_id res chain seq x y z
N MET A 1 -62.07 31.23 27.50
CA MET A 1 -61.32 31.03 28.72
C MET A 1 -60.45 29.80 28.56
N THR A 2 -59.20 29.98 28.13
CA THR A 2 -58.22 28.90 27.87
C THR A 2 -57.19 28.91 28.98
N ARG A 3 -57.15 27.86 29.81
CA ARG A 3 -56.18 27.70 30.89
C ARG A 3 -54.85 27.15 30.33
N GLN A 4 -53.77 27.90 30.55
CA GLN A 4 -52.40 27.44 30.31
C GLN A 4 -51.97 26.47 31.41
N PRO A 5 -51.23 25.39 31.08
CA PRO A 5 -50.64 24.48 32.07
C PRO A 5 -49.38 25.09 32.71
N PRO A 6 -49.03 24.70 33.94
CA PRO A 6 -47.90 25.29 34.70
C PRO A 6 -46.56 24.78 34.11
N ARG A 7 -45.58 25.70 34.01
CA ARG A 7 -44.19 25.40 33.64
C ARG A 7 -43.46 24.78 34.85
N HIS A 8 -43.05 23.53 34.74
CA HIS A 8 -42.12 22.92 35.70
C HIS A 8 -40.70 23.42 35.42
N HIS A 9 -40.17 24.24 36.33
CA HIS A 9 -38.76 24.57 36.43
C HIS A 9 -38.03 23.43 37.17
N ASN A 10 -37.36 22.53 36.44
CA ASN A 10 -36.44 21.56 37.02
C ASN A 10 -35.03 22.17 37.10
N ASN A 11 -34.74 22.91 38.17
CA ASN A 11 -33.38 23.30 38.51
C ASN A 11 -32.72 22.20 39.35
N HIS A 12 -31.88 21.38 38.76
CA HIS A 12 -31.00 20.47 39.50
C HIS A 12 -29.53 20.93 39.38
N PRO A 13 -29.04 21.82 40.25
CA PRO A 13 -27.64 22.27 40.22
C PRO A 13 -26.65 21.15 40.52
N ARG A 14 -27.06 20.10 41.24
CA ARG A 14 -26.21 18.96 41.59
C ARG A 14 -25.80 18.10 40.39
N ARG A 15 -26.65 18.02 39.37
CA ARG A 15 -26.37 17.20 38.18
C ARG A 15 -25.24 17.79 37.31
N ARG A 16 -25.17 19.12 37.20
CA ARG A 16 -24.12 19.82 36.45
C ARG A 16 -22.74 19.70 37.08
N LEU A 17 -22.68 19.63 38.44
CA LEU A 17 -21.39 19.45 39.14
C LEU A 17 -20.80 18.07 38.94
N ILE A 18 -21.64 17.03 38.91
CA ILE A 18 -21.19 15.63 38.68
C ILE A 18 -20.68 15.46 37.26
N GLU A 19 -21.36 16.03 36.27
CA GLU A 19 -20.94 15.97 34.87
C GLU A 19 -19.59 16.69 34.64
N SER A 20 -19.37 17.83 35.29
CA SER A 20 -18.11 18.59 35.19
C SER A 20 -16.92 17.85 35.82
N VAL A 21 -17.11 17.18 36.95
CA VAL A 21 -16.06 16.40 37.62
C VAL A 21 -15.70 15.14 36.79
N ALA A 22 -16.73 14.49 36.21
CA ALA A 22 -16.49 13.29 35.34
C ALA A 22 -15.66 13.64 34.07
N VAL A 23 -15.95 14.79 33.46
CA VAL A 23 -15.21 15.25 32.28
C VAL A 23 -13.75 15.56 32.62
N LEU A 24 -13.48 16.21 33.74
CA LEU A 24 -12.12 16.52 34.19
C LEU A 24 -11.31 15.26 34.54
N LEU A 25 -11.93 14.23 35.11
CA LEU A 25 -11.28 12.95 35.38
C LEU A 25 -10.94 12.19 34.09
N ILE A 26 -11.79 12.23 33.07
CA ILE A 26 -11.54 11.59 31.78
C ILE A 26 -10.38 12.30 31.05
N ILE A 27 -10.34 13.62 31.05
CA ILE A 27 -9.25 14.40 30.45
C ILE A 27 -7.92 14.13 31.18
N GLY A 28 -7.94 14.03 32.51
CA GLY A 28 -6.78 13.70 33.31
C GLY A 28 -6.23 12.30 33.02
N LEU A 29 -7.10 11.30 32.85
CA LEU A 29 -6.71 9.92 32.51
C LEU A 29 -6.14 9.83 31.10
N ILE A 30 -6.71 10.53 30.13
CA ILE A 30 -6.21 10.56 28.75
C ILE A 30 -4.85 11.28 28.71
N GLY A 31 -4.70 12.40 29.40
CA GLY A 31 -3.43 13.14 29.49
C GLY A 31 -2.31 12.33 30.16
N TYR A 32 -2.63 11.61 31.23
CA TYR A 32 -1.66 10.74 31.93
C TYR A 32 -1.25 9.54 31.05
N GLY A 33 -2.19 8.94 30.32
CA GLY A 33 -1.93 7.86 29.38
C GLY A 33 -0.99 8.28 28.24
N VAL A 34 -1.19 9.45 27.67
CA VAL A 34 -0.35 9.97 26.57
C VAL A 34 1.07 10.28 27.05
N LEU A 35 1.26 10.85 28.26
CA LEU A 35 2.58 11.14 28.81
C LEU A 35 3.37 9.89 29.21
N HIS A 36 2.70 8.80 29.62
CA HIS A 36 3.39 7.54 29.92
C HIS A 36 3.69 6.70 28.66
N PHE A 37 2.89 6.79 27.60
CA PHE A 37 3.18 6.13 26.33
C PHE A 37 4.34 6.78 25.57
N ALA A 38 4.55 8.07 25.71
CA ALA A 38 5.65 8.80 25.04
C ALA A 38 7.04 8.51 25.62
N LYS A 39 7.14 7.92 26.81
CA LYS A 39 8.44 7.57 27.45
C LYS A 39 8.93 6.14 27.16
N GLY A 40 8.13 5.31 26.47
CA GLY A 40 8.41 3.88 26.27
C GLY A 40 8.85 3.45 24.86
N SER A 41 8.90 4.33 23.88
CA SER A 41 9.30 3.98 22.52
C SER A 41 10.63 4.63 22.12
N GLN A 42 11.70 4.29 22.83
CA GLN A 42 13.00 4.27 22.18
C GLN A 42 12.98 3.04 21.27
N ALA A 43 12.83 3.27 19.97
CA ALA A 43 13.11 2.29 18.95
C ALA A 43 14.59 1.88 19.13
N GLN A 44 14.83 0.79 19.83
CA GLN A 44 16.10 0.11 19.78
C GLN A 44 16.25 -0.35 18.33
N ALA A 45 17.14 0.33 17.60
CA ALA A 45 17.70 -0.20 16.38
C ALA A 45 18.32 -1.55 16.75
N LEU A 46 17.63 -2.64 16.45
CA LEU A 46 18.18 -3.99 16.49
C LEU A 46 19.27 -4.08 15.42
N ASN A 47 20.49 -3.69 15.80
CA ASN A 47 21.69 -4.08 15.09
C ASN A 47 21.87 -5.59 15.28
N THR A 48 21.14 -6.38 14.50
CA THR A 48 21.42 -7.80 14.37
C THR A 48 22.60 -7.94 13.42
N THR A 49 23.80 -7.89 13.96
CA THR A 49 25.01 -8.30 13.24
C THR A 49 25.00 -9.81 13.14
N SER A 50 24.43 -10.33 12.07
CA SER A 50 24.59 -11.74 11.69
C SER A 50 25.88 -11.87 10.90
N THR A 51 26.93 -12.34 11.59
CA THR A 51 28.21 -12.66 10.98
C THR A 51 28.11 -14.02 10.31
N ALA A 52 27.65 -14.04 9.08
CA ALA A 52 27.86 -15.16 8.17
C ALA A 52 28.40 -14.58 6.87
N ASN A 53 29.70 -14.77 6.65
CA ASN A 53 30.44 -14.43 5.44
C ASN A 53 30.41 -12.98 4.97
N ASN A 54 31.12 -12.12 5.69
CA ASN A 54 31.76 -10.85 5.25
C ASN A 54 31.00 -10.01 4.18
N ARG A 55 29.68 -9.86 4.30
CA ARG A 55 28.89 -8.86 3.60
C ARG A 55 28.00 -8.15 4.60
N THR A 56 28.41 -6.95 4.98
CA THR A 56 27.53 -6.03 5.71
C THR A 56 26.40 -5.62 4.77
N VAL A 57 25.21 -6.20 4.94
CA VAL A 57 24.00 -5.72 4.26
C VAL A 57 23.45 -4.59 5.12
N THR A 58 23.77 -3.36 4.77
CA THR A 58 23.05 -2.20 5.28
C THR A 58 21.68 -2.16 4.61
N VAL A 59 20.62 -2.52 5.33
CA VAL A 59 19.23 -2.34 4.92
C VAL A 59 18.87 -0.87 5.14
N SER A 60 19.29 -0.01 4.23
CA SER A 60 18.74 1.33 4.09
C SER A 60 18.72 1.67 2.60
N ASP A 61 17.57 2.08 2.09
CA ASP A 61 17.32 2.57 0.73
C ASP A 61 17.09 1.54 -0.39
N GLY A 62 16.29 0.50 -0.15
CA GLY A 62 15.79 -0.36 -1.23
C GLY A 62 16.92 -1.12 -1.96
N TYR A 63 16.79 -2.41 -2.09
CA TYR A 63 17.73 -3.19 -2.90
C TYR A 63 17.70 -2.69 -4.33
N GLN A 64 18.77 -2.08 -4.80
CA GLN A 64 18.97 -1.74 -6.20
C GLN A 64 19.66 -2.93 -6.87
N PRO A 65 18.98 -3.67 -7.76
CA PRO A 65 19.63 -4.75 -8.49
C PRO A 65 20.81 -4.21 -9.32
N PRO A 66 21.83 -5.02 -9.60
CA PRO A 66 22.95 -4.61 -10.44
C PRO A 66 22.44 -4.15 -11.83
N ALA A 67 23.16 -3.26 -12.48
CA ALA A 67 22.81 -2.63 -13.76
C ALA A 67 22.48 -3.60 -14.91
N LYS A 68 22.70 -4.89 -14.73
CA LYS A 68 22.29 -6.00 -15.60
C LYS A 68 21.41 -6.97 -14.82
N GLY A 69 20.28 -6.48 -14.31
CA GLY A 69 19.28 -7.32 -13.65
C GLY A 69 18.63 -8.33 -14.60
N PRO A 70 17.95 -9.35 -14.07
CA PRO A 70 17.26 -10.32 -14.89
C PRO A 70 16.14 -9.67 -15.69
N THR A 71 15.97 -10.09 -16.93
CA THR A 71 14.81 -9.70 -17.73
C THR A 71 13.54 -10.26 -17.13
N ILE A 72 12.54 -9.40 -16.93
CA ILE A 72 11.25 -9.79 -16.39
C ILE A 72 10.49 -10.72 -17.37
N LYS A 73 9.93 -11.81 -16.83
CA LYS A 73 9.17 -12.81 -17.61
C LYS A 73 7.97 -13.29 -16.80
N GLY A 74 6.89 -13.56 -17.46
CA GLY A 74 5.70 -14.16 -16.87
C GLY A 74 4.44 -13.71 -17.58
N SER A 75 3.33 -14.36 -17.22
CA SER A 75 2.01 -14.07 -17.75
C SER A 75 1.08 -13.59 -16.63
N PHE A 76 0.07 -12.84 -17.02
CA PHE A 76 -0.99 -12.37 -16.15
C PHE A 76 -2.29 -12.32 -16.94
N GLU A 77 -3.40 -12.17 -16.23
CA GLU A 77 -4.73 -11.99 -16.79
C GLU A 77 -5.23 -10.58 -16.45
N THR A 78 -5.62 -9.82 -17.45
CA THR A 78 -6.20 -8.48 -17.27
C THR A 78 -7.61 -8.57 -16.68
N LEU A 79 -8.16 -7.48 -16.15
CA LEU A 79 -9.52 -7.48 -15.56
C LEU A 79 -10.61 -7.93 -16.53
N ASN A 80 -10.41 -7.76 -17.82
CA ASN A 80 -11.35 -8.26 -18.85
C ASN A 80 -11.11 -9.72 -19.28
N GLY A 81 -10.28 -10.46 -18.53
CA GLY A 81 -10.00 -11.89 -18.75
C GLY A 81 -9.01 -12.21 -19.87
N GLN A 82 -8.34 -11.20 -20.44
CA GLN A 82 -7.36 -11.44 -21.50
C GLN A 82 -6.01 -11.86 -20.90
N LYS A 83 -5.45 -12.94 -21.40
CA LYS A 83 -4.08 -13.38 -21.04
C LYS A 83 -3.05 -12.54 -21.75
N GLN A 84 -2.12 -11.98 -21.00
CA GLN A 84 -0.99 -11.21 -21.50
C GLN A 84 0.33 -11.70 -20.90
N THR A 85 1.43 -11.26 -21.46
CA THR A 85 2.77 -11.52 -20.93
C THR A 85 3.47 -10.19 -20.65
N LEU A 86 4.39 -10.17 -19.69
CA LEU A 86 5.18 -8.96 -19.40
C LEU A 86 6.08 -8.57 -20.58
N SER A 87 6.44 -9.53 -21.46
CA SER A 87 7.20 -9.26 -22.68
C SER A 87 6.45 -8.43 -23.72
N SER A 88 5.11 -8.35 -23.67
CA SER A 88 4.33 -7.48 -24.57
C SER A 88 4.50 -5.99 -24.28
N TYR A 89 5.09 -5.65 -23.13
CA TYR A 89 5.43 -4.28 -22.76
C TYR A 89 6.85 -3.85 -23.13
N ARG A 90 7.59 -4.64 -23.87
CA ARG A 90 8.89 -4.24 -24.40
C ARG A 90 8.78 -2.93 -25.17
N GLY A 91 9.73 -2.02 -24.94
CA GLY A 91 9.69 -0.64 -25.42
C GLY A 91 9.06 0.36 -24.44
N HIS A 92 8.46 -0.14 -23.35
CA HIS A 92 7.86 0.70 -22.29
C HIS A 92 8.43 0.29 -20.93
N ALA A 93 8.70 1.27 -20.08
CA ALA A 93 9.06 1.00 -18.70
C ALA A 93 7.81 0.66 -17.87
N LEU A 94 8.00 -0.19 -16.85
CA LEU A 94 6.90 -0.69 -16.02
C LEU A 94 7.20 -0.56 -14.53
N MET A 95 6.17 -0.28 -13.75
CA MET A 95 6.10 -0.63 -12.34
C MET A 95 5.21 -1.85 -12.18
N VAL A 96 5.79 -3.03 -12.00
CA VAL A 96 5.06 -4.25 -11.67
C VAL A 96 4.91 -4.32 -10.15
N TRP A 97 3.67 -4.37 -9.66
CA TRP A 97 3.39 -4.24 -8.23
C TRP A 97 2.44 -5.34 -7.77
N PHE A 98 2.91 -6.20 -6.86
CA PHE A 98 2.16 -7.33 -6.34
C PHE A 98 1.32 -6.93 -5.13
N ILE A 99 0.01 -7.16 -5.22
CA ILE A 99 -0.97 -6.82 -4.19
C ILE A 99 -1.80 -8.05 -3.81
N ALA A 100 -2.36 -8.05 -2.60
CA ALA A 100 -3.18 -9.16 -2.10
C ALA A 100 -4.53 -8.67 -1.57
N GLY A 101 -5.51 -9.55 -1.56
CA GLY A 101 -6.79 -9.34 -0.92
C GLY A 101 -6.62 -9.24 0.61
N GLY A 102 -7.19 -8.17 1.22
CA GLY A 102 -7.03 -7.94 2.66
C GLY A 102 -5.69 -7.34 3.10
N CYS A 103 -4.81 -7.00 2.17
CA CYS A 103 -3.55 -6.32 2.43
C CYS A 103 -3.79 -4.86 2.81
N ALA A 104 -3.63 -4.52 4.10
CA ALA A 104 -3.84 -3.16 4.60
C ALA A 104 -2.84 -2.15 4.03
N SER A 105 -1.55 -2.54 3.87
CA SER A 105 -0.54 -1.67 3.26
C SER A 105 -0.84 -1.41 1.79
N CYS A 106 -1.32 -2.40 1.03
CA CYS A 106 -1.74 -2.20 -0.35
C CYS A 106 -2.89 -1.19 -0.46
N ALA A 107 -3.88 -1.27 0.44
CA ALA A 107 -5.03 -0.36 0.44
C ALA A 107 -4.64 1.11 0.64
N VAL A 108 -3.58 1.40 1.42
CA VAL A 108 -3.06 2.76 1.61
C VAL A 108 -1.98 3.14 0.58
N SER A 109 -1.27 2.16 0.01
CA SER A 109 -0.31 2.40 -1.07
C SER A 109 -0.99 2.78 -2.39
N ILE A 110 -2.15 2.19 -2.71
CA ILE A 110 -2.89 2.47 -3.95
C ILE A 110 -3.20 3.97 -4.12
N PRO A 111 -3.84 4.68 -3.17
CA PRO A 111 -4.07 6.11 -3.32
C PRO A 111 -2.77 6.93 -3.32
N ALA A 112 -1.72 6.49 -2.62
CA ALA A 112 -0.42 7.16 -2.64
C ALA A 112 0.23 7.09 -4.03
N VAL A 113 0.18 5.93 -4.71
CA VAL A 113 0.65 5.77 -6.10
C VAL A 113 -0.27 6.49 -7.06
N ALA A 114 -1.61 6.44 -6.87
CA ALA A 114 -2.58 7.15 -7.68
C ALA A 114 -2.25 8.65 -7.80
N ASN A 115 -1.86 9.30 -6.71
CA ASN A 115 -1.45 10.69 -6.68
C ASN A 115 -0.16 10.98 -7.46
N GLN A 116 0.58 9.94 -7.87
CA GLN A 116 1.84 10.05 -8.62
C GLN A 116 1.75 9.48 -10.04
N LEU A 117 0.58 9.00 -10.48
CA LEU A 117 0.43 8.36 -11.80
C LEU A 117 0.92 9.24 -12.94
N HIS A 118 0.55 10.52 -12.94
CA HIS A 118 0.99 11.45 -13.98
C HIS A 118 2.50 11.69 -13.97
N VAL A 119 3.16 11.65 -12.79
CA VAL A 119 4.62 11.77 -12.68
C VAL A 119 5.27 10.52 -13.27
N LEU A 120 4.80 9.33 -12.88
CA LEU A 120 5.30 8.06 -13.41
C LEU A 120 5.07 7.96 -14.93
N ALA A 121 3.91 8.38 -15.42
CA ALA A 121 3.61 8.39 -16.85
C ALA A 121 4.51 9.37 -17.64
N ASN A 122 4.83 10.53 -17.07
CA ASN A 122 5.78 11.48 -17.67
C ASN A 122 7.20 10.89 -17.76
N ASP A 123 7.57 10.01 -16.83
CA ASP A 123 8.81 9.22 -16.87
C ASP A 123 8.69 7.99 -17.79
N GLY A 124 7.58 7.85 -18.54
CA GLY A 124 7.31 6.75 -19.46
C GLY A 124 6.94 5.42 -18.80
N ILE A 125 6.57 5.43 -17.52
CA ILE A 125 6.28 4.22 -16.74
C ILE A 125 4.79 3.92 -16.73
N THR A 126 4.43 2.73 -17.17
CA THR A 126 3.09 2.15 -16.96
C THR A 126 3.04 1.40 -15.64
N VAL A 127 2.03 1.66 -14.81
CA VAL A 127 1.85 0.97 -13.53
C VAL A 127 0.95 -0.25 -13.71
N LEU A 128 1.46 -1.43 -13.33
CA LEU A 128 0.77 -2.72 -13.37
C LEU A 128 0.56 -3.29 -11.96
N PRO A 129 -0.52 -2.89 -11.26
CA PRO A 129 -0.87 -3.57 -10.02
C PRO A 129 -1.45 -4.95 -10.36
N MET A 130 -0.84 -5.99 -9.78
CA MET A 130 -1.18 -7.38 -10.03
C MET A 130 -1.60 -8.08 -8.75
N GLY A 131 -2.83 -8.60 -8.72
CA GLY A 131 -3.23 -9.51 -7.66
C GLY A 131 -2.35 -10.75 -7.63
N LEU A 132 -1.83 -11.09 -6.44
CA LEU A 132 -1.11 -12.34 -6.23
C LEU A 132 -2.02 -13.55 -6.48
N SER A 133 -1.49 -14.57 -7.12
CA SER A 133 -2.23 -15.79 -7.43
C SER A 133 -2.69 -16.49 -6.14
N GLY A 134 -4.00 -16.69 -6.01
CA GLY A 134 -4.62 -17.31 -4.85
C GLY A 134 -5.13 -16.35 -3.76
N ASP A 135 -4.62 -15.14 -3.66
CA ASP A 135 -4.92 -14.20 -2.57
C ASP A 135 -6.29 -13.50 -2.70
N PHE A 136 -6.87 -13.52 -3.89
CA PHE A 136 -8.24 -13.03 -4.13
C PHE A 136 -9.28 -14.15 -4.15
N GLY A 137 -8.94 -15.33 -3.60
CA GLY A 137 -9.80 -16.51 -3.50
C GLY A 137 -9.85 -17.34 -4.78
N PRO A 138 -10.90 -18.19 -4.95
CA PRO A 138 -11.00 -19.11 -6.08
C PRO A 138 -10.90 -18.41 -7.43
N SER A 139 -10.24 -19.02 -8.40
CA SER A 139 -9.89 -18.41 -9.70
C SER A 139 -11.09 -17.87 -10.48
N ASN A 140 -12.26 -18.54 -10.36
CA ASN A 140 -13.51 -18.11 -11.01
C ASN A 140 -14.09 -16.79 -10.49
N HIS A 141 -13.63 -16.29 -9.34
CA HIS A 141 -14.07 -15.04 -8.72
C HIS A 141 -12.92 -14.05 -8.46
N ALA A 142 -11.69 -14.47 -8.67
CA ALA A 142 -10.51 -13.70 -8.27
C ALA A 142 -10.42 -12.34 -8.99
N LEU A 143 -10.66 -12.29 -10.29
CA LEU A 143 -10.64 -11.03 -11.06
C LEU A 143 -11.70 -10.04 -10.57
N GLY A 144 -12.94 -10.49 -10.33
CA GLY A 144 -13.99 -9.61 -9.81
C GLY A 144 -13.69 -9.07 -8.42
N LYS A 145 -13.05 -9.88 -7.55
CA LYS A 145 -12.60 -9.44 -6.22
C LYS A 145 -11.44 -8.45 -6.31
N LEU A 146 -10.47 -8.69 -7.20
CA LEU A 146 -9.40 -7.75 -7.48
C LEU A 146 -9.96 -6.42 -7.98
N GLU A 147 -10.89 -6.45 -8.92
CA GLU A 147 -11.53 -5.25 -9.45
C GLU A 147 -12.27 -4.47 -8.36
N ALA A 148 -13.05 -5.17 -7.51
CA ALA A 148 -13.76 -4.55 -6.39
C ALA A 148 -12.79 -3.90 -5.39
N PHE A 149 -11.69 -4.58 -5.06
CA PHE A 149 -10.63 -4.04 -4.19
C PHE A 149 -9.98 -2.80 -4.82
N ALA A 150 -9.59 -2.88 -6.10
CA ALA A 150 -8.97 -1.80 -6.84
C ALA A 150 -9.88 -0.56 -6.91
N LYS A 151 -11.17 -0.73 -7.25
CA LYS A 151 -12.16 0.35 -7.26
C LYS A 151 -12.32 1.00 -5.89
N SER A 152 -12.38 0.19 -4.83
CA SER A 152 -12.49 0.70 -3.46
C SER A 152 -11.27 1.50 -3.02
N ALA A 153 -10.06 1.03 -3.34
CA ALA A 153 -8.82 1.66 -2.89
C ALA A 153 -8.40 2.86 -3.76
N ALA A 154 -8.51 2.74 -5.08
CA ALA A 154 -8.11 3.80 -6.03
C ALA A 154 -9.18 4.89 -6.21
N GLY A 155 -10.46 4.60 -5.88
CA GLY A 155 -11.55 5.54 -6.07
C GLY A 155 -11.67 6.00 -7.53
N LYS A 156 -11.70 7.31 -7.76
CA LYS A 156 -11.81 7.88 -9.11
C LYS A 156 -10.62 7.53 -10.00
N ALA A 157 -9.41 7.41 -9.42
CA ALA A 157 -8.20 7.07 -10.15
C ALA A 157 -8.20 5.65 -10.71
N PHE A 158 -9.14 4.78 -10.32
CA PHE A 158 -9.26 3.42 -10.88
C PHE A 158 -9.38 3.43 -12.41
N HIS A 159 -9.99 4.46 -12.99
CA HIS A 159 -10.24 4.59 -14.42
C HIS A 159 -9.11 5.29 -15.19
N ASP A 160 -8.04 5.71 -14.51
CA ASP A 160 -6.89 6.33 -15.17
C ASP A 160 -6.21 5.32 -16.10
N THR A 161 -5.81 5.77 -17.27
CA THR A 161 -5.25 4.91 -18.33
C THR A 161 -3.83 4.46 -18.04
N GLU A 162 -3.16 5.09 -17.11
CA GLU A 162 -1.81 4.80 -16.63
C GLU A 162 -1.73 3.51 -15.79
N TRP A 163 -2.85 3.04 -15.24
CA TRP A 163 -2.94 1.73 -14.57
C TRP A 163 -3.27 0.63 -15.57
N LYS A 164 -2.68 -0.55 -15.35
CA LYS A 164 -3.04 -1.77 -16.08
C LYS A 164 -3.23 -2.92 -15.09
N TRP A 165 -4.40 -2.97 -14.48
CA TRP A 165 -4.75 -3.96 -13.46
C TRP A 165 -4.81 -5.38 -14.02
N GLY A 166 -4.32 -6.36 -13.26
CA GLY A 166 -4.42 -7.77 -13.65
C GLY A 166 -4.15 -8.73 -12.51
N MET A 167 -4.31 -10.00 -12.80
CA MET A 167 -4.02 -11.13 -11.89
C MET A 167 -2.75 -11.82 -12.36
N ALA A 168 -1.72 -11.87 -11.53
CA ALA A 168 -0.50 -12.60 -11.82
C ALA A 168 -0.78 -14.09 -11.94
N SER A 169 -0.15 -14.76 -12.91
CA SER A 169 -0.12 -16.23 -12.91
C SER A 169 0.65 -16.76 -11.69
N ALA A 170 0.38 -18.00 -11.29
CA ALA A 170 1.13 -18.63 -10.20
C ALA A 170 2.65 -18.63 -10.46
N GLY A 171 3.06 -18.85 -11.71
CA GLY A 171 4.48 -18.81 -12.09
C GLY A 171 5.09 -17.41 -12.02
N LEU A 172 4.32 -16.35 -12.30
CA LEU A 172 4.77 -14.97 -12.16
C LEU A 172 4.90 -14.60 -10.67
N SER A 173 3.87 -14.87 -9.86
CA SER A 173 3.90 -14.65 -8.42
C SER A 173 5.07 -15.36 -7.75
N HIS A 174 5.22 -16.67 -7.99
CA HIS A 174 6.30 -17.45 -7.39
C HIS A 174 7.71 -16.98 -7.82
N ARG A 175 7.87 -16.48 -9.04
CA ARG A 175 9.18 -16.05 -9.56
C ARG A 175 9.69 -14.78 -8.92
N TYR A 176 8.82 -13.81 -8.69
CA TYR A 176 9.21 -12.46 -8.24
C TYR A 176 8.75 -12.13 -6.82
N ASP A 177 7.85 -12.90 -6.29
CA ASP A 177 7.37 -12.80 -4.91
C ASP A 177 7.19 -14.21 -4.32
N ALA A 178 8.28 -14.99 -4.31
CA ALA A 178 8.28 -16.36 -3.80
C ALA A 178 7.88 -16.48 -2.32
N ALA A 179 8.05 -15.40 -1.55
CA ALA A 179 7.66 -15.33 -0.15
C ALA A 179 6.18 -14.99 0.03
N GLY A 180 5.46 -14.62 -1.05
CA GLY A 180 4.06 -14.19 -0.98
C GLY A 180 3.86 -12.94 -0.14
N ILE A 181 4.81 -12.00 -0.18
CA ILE A 181 4.78 -10.76 0.59
C ILE A 181 4.07 -9.70 -0.26
N PRO A 182 2.83 -9.33 0.05
CA PRO A 182 2.12 -8.32 -0.72
C PRO A 182 2.74 -6.94 -0.55
N ASP A 183 2.35 -6.01 -1.43
CA ASP A 183 2.86 -4.64 -1.48
C ASP A 183 4.31 -4.52 -1.95
N TYR A 184 4.80 -5.54 -2.65
CA TYR A 184 6.13 -5.60 -3.25
C TYR A 184 6.08 -5.13 -4.71
N TYR A 185 7.04 -4.29 -5.13
CA TYR A 185 7.06 -3.77 -6.49
C TYR A 185 8.45 -3.80 -7.12
N LEU A 186 8.45 -3.86 -8.46
CA LEU A 186 9.61 -3.84 -9.31
C LEU A 186 9.50 -2.68 -10.30
N LEU A 187 10.59 -1.93 -10.54
CA LEU A 187 10.73 -1.09 -11.72
C LEU A 187 11.50 -1.86 -12.80
N VAL A 188 10.99 -1.79 -14.00
CA VAL A 188 11.49 -2.51 -15.17
C VAL A 188 11.69 -1.50 -16.28
N ASP A 189 12.86 -1.48 -16.88
CA ASP A 189 13.16 -0.58 -18.00
C ASP A 189 12.48 -1.04 -19.31
N SER A 190 12.60 -0.23 -20.36
CA SER A 190 12.03 -0.52 -21.67
C SER A 190 12.62 -1.78 -22.33
N HIS A 191 13.79 -2.26 -21.89
CA HIS A 191 14.40 -3.53 -22.33
C HIS A 191 13.87 -4.73 -21.53
N GLY A 192 13.00 -4.48 -20.53
CA GLY A 192 12.46 -5.51 -19.64
C GLY A 192 13.42 -5.92 -18.55
N VAL A 193 14.43 -5.13 -18.24
CA VAL A 193 15.39 -5.38 -17.16
C VAL A 193 14.89 -4.79 -15.87
N ILE A 194 14.93 -5.57 -14.77
CA ILE A 194 14.57 -5.09 -13.44
C ILE A 194 15.71 -4.17 -12.95
N THR A 195 15.41 -2.89 -12.77
CA THR A 195 16.35 -1.85 -12.36
C THR A 195 16.24 -1.46 -10.89
N TYR A 196 15.07 -1.68 -10.29
CA TYR A 196 14.80 -1.34 -8.90
C TYR A 196 13.72 -2.25 -8.32
N GLN A 197 13.75 -2.48 -7.01
CA GLN A 197 12.70 -3.19 -6.28
C GLN A 197 12.57 -2.67 -4.86
N ASN A 198 11.34 -2.66 -4.32
CA ASN A 198 11.06 -2.29 -2.95
C ASN A 198 9.67 -2.78 -2.52
N THR A 199 9.26 -2.45 -1.30
CA THR A 199 7.94 -2.75 -0.75
C THR A 199 7.23 -1.49 -0.29
N ALA A 200 5.93 -1.60 -0.01
CA ALA A 200 5.11 -0.55 0.59
C ALA A 200 5.29 0.82 -0.10
N PRO A 201 4.78 1.03 -1.32
CA PRO A 201 4.93 2.28 -2.06
C PRO A 201 4.56 3.53 -1.25
N VAL A 202 3.58 3.45 -0.35
CA VAL A 202 3.21 4.59 0.53
C VAL A 202 4.39 5.05 1.39
N ALA A 203 5.20 4.14 1.89
CA ALA A 203 6.38 4.44 2.71
C ALA A 203 7.62 4.77 1.86
N THR A 204 7.67 4.25 0.64
CA THR A 204 8.83 4.33 -0.27
C THR A 204 8.58 5.18 -1.51
N ILE A 205 7.57 6.04 -1.50
CA ILE A 205 7.18 6.84 -2.67
C ILE A 205 8.31 7.73 -3.18
N LYS A 206 9.08 8.38 -2.30
CA LYS A 206 10.22 9.22 -2.70
C LYS A 206 11.36 8.39 -3.33
N PRO A 207 11.83 7.27 -2.75
CA PRO A 207 12.74 6.34 -3.42
C PRO A 207 12.20 5.83 -4.76
N LEU A 208 10.91 5.46 -4.84
CA LEU A 208 10.27 5.03 -6.08
C LEU A 208 10.41 6.07 -7.19
N LEU A 209 9.99 7.32 -6.93
CA LEU A 209 10.08 8.41 -7.94
C LEU A 209 11.52 8.72 -8.34
N ARG A 210 12.47 8.69 -7.38
CA ARG A 210 13.89 8.87 -7.73
C ARG A 210 14.46 7.75 -8.59
N ALA A 211 13.97 6.53 -8.41
CA ALA A 211 14.39 5.38 -9.23
C ALA A 211 13.72 5.45 -10.61
N ALA A 212 12.43 5.82 -10.67
CA ALA A 212 11.67 6.00 -11.89
C ALA A 212 12.32 7.00 -12.85
N ALA A 213 12.72 8.16 -12.35
CA ALA A 213 13.37 9.22 -13.15
C ALA A 213 14.74 8.83 -13.75
N LYS A 214 15.24 7.60 -13.50
CA LYS A 214 16.53 7.11 -14.02
C LYS A 214 16.37 6.00 -15.08
N ILE A 215 15.14 5.60 -15.38
CA ILE A 215 14.83 4.56 -16.34
C ILE A 215 14.63 5.13 -17.73
#